data_6059f0b85599aba71172f3892a15d50f
#
_entry.id   6059f0b85599aba71172f3892a15d50f
#
_cell.length_a   1.000
_cell.length_b   1.000
_cell.length_c   1.000
_cell.angle_alpha   90.00
_cell.angle_beta   90.00
_cell.angle_gamma   90.00
#
_symmetry.space_group_name_H-M   'P 1'
#
loop_
_entity.id
_entity.type
_entity.pdbx_description
1 polymer ?
#
loop_
_entity_poly.entity_id
_entity_poly.type
_entity_poly.pdbx_seq_one_letter_code
_entity_poly.pdbx_strand_id
1 'polypeptide(L)'
;TSAKITETDPLTGQATEVLWVKGSGGDLRTSTRENFSSLYQQKLLAMQSLYGARADKGLKAPAEDDMVAMQAHATFNLNPRPSSIDTPLHSFLPGRHVDHMHPNAIIAIAASQNCEKLTRDIFGGEMAYVPWMRPGFELGLAMQEISKKNPKTQAIMMGQHGFISWDHDEKKCYTWTLDCIEKAAAYIEAKYQAKGGD
;
A
#
# COMPACT_ATOMS: atom_id res chain seq x y z
N THR A 1 3.03 4.00 -5.58
CA THR A 1 2.36 5.28 -5.24
C THR A 1 0.99 5.38 -5.88
N SER A 2 0.06 6.12 -5.26
CA SER A 2 -1.30 6.33 -5.74
C SER A 2 -1.92 7.63 -5.20
N ALA A 3 -3.01 8.05 -5.84
CA ALA A 3 -3.87 9.12 -5.35
C ALA A 3 -5.35 8.80 -5.61
N LYS A 4 -6.22 9.11 -4.66
CA LYS A 4 -7.67 9.10 -4.81
C LYS A 4 -8.12 10.51 -5.13
N ILE A 5 -8.68 10.71 -6.31
CA ILE A 5 -9.11 12.04 -6.77
C ILE A 5 -10.54 12.00 -7.30
N THR A 6 -11.20 13.14 -7.28
CA THR A 6 -12.52 13.27 -7.90
C THR A 6 -12.35 13.55 -9.40
N GLU A 7 -12.96 12.71 -10.22
CA GLU A 7 -13.02 12.84 -11.68
C GLU A 7 -14.47 12.96 -12.12
N THR A 8 -14.69 13.39 -13.35
CA THR A 8 -16.01 13.35 -13.99
C THR A 8 -16.17 12.05 -14.76
N ASP A 9 -17.17 11.24 -14.40
CA ASP A 9 -17.48 10.01 -15.14
C ASP A 9 -17.85 10.35 -16.59
N PRO A 10 -17.16 9.77 -17.59
CA PRO A 10 -17.34 10.15 -18.98
C PRO A 10 -18.69 9.74 -19.58
N LEU A 11 -19.40 8.79 -18.97
CA LEU A 11 -20.68 8.30 -19.44
C LEU A 11 -21.87 8.99 -18.77
N THR A 12 -21.75 9.25 -17.46
CA THR A 12 -22.86 9.82 -16.66
C THR A 12 -22.72 11.32 -16.42
N GLY A 13 -21.52 11.88 -16.60
CA GLY A 13 -21.22 13.27 -16.24
C GLY A 13 -21.17 13.53 -14.73
N GLN A 14 -21.28 12.51 -13.90
CA GLN A 14 -21.28 12.65 -12.44
C GLN A 14 -19.87 12.67 -11.87
N ALA A 15 -19.68 13.42 -10.78
CA ALA A 15 -18.45 13.37 -10.01
C ALA A 15 -18.29 12.00 -9.35
N THR A 16 -17.13 11.38 -9.52
CA THR A 16 -16.81 10.06 -8.96
C THR A 16 -15.39 10.03 -8.40
N GLU A 17 -15.16 9.24 -7.35
CA GLU A 17 -13.83 9.04 -6.81
C GLU A 17 -13.10 7.96 -7.61
N VAL A 18 -11.91 8.31 -8.07
CA VAL A 18 -11.03 7.46 -8.89
C VAL A 18 -9.70 7.28 -8.18
N LEU A 19 -9.28 6.03 -8.03
CA LEU A 19 -7.94 5.67 -7.61
C LEU A 19 -7.02 5.66 -8.82
N TRP A 20 -6.04 6.55 -8.84
CA TRP A 20 -4.90 6.48 -9.73
C TRP A 20 -3.77 5.75 -9.02
N VAL A 21 -3.41 4.56 -9.48
CA VAL A 21 -2.38 3.71 -8.88
C VAL A 21 -1.35 3.32 -9.91
N LYS A 22 -0.07 3.33 -9.52
CA LYS A 22 1.00 2.87 -10.41
C LYS A 22 0.76 1.41 -10.79
N GLY A 23 0.75 1.14 -12.10
CA GLY A 23 0.67 -0.19 -12.66
C GLY A 23 1.92 -1.02 -12.38
N SER A 24 1.83 -2.32 -12.67
CA SER A 24 2.95 -3.26 -12.52
C SER A 24 4.11 -2.90 -13.43
N GLY A 25 5.34 -3.09 -12.93
CA GLY A 25 6.58 -2.83 -13.65
C GLY A 25 6.92 -1.34 -13.79
N GLY A 26 8.10 -1.06 -14.31
CA GLY A 26 8.61 0.29 -14.50
C GLY A 26 9.13 0.96 -13.22
N ASP A 27 10.14 1.78 -13.40
CA ASP A 27 10.78 2.57 -12.36
C ASP A 27 9.97 3.86 -12.09
N LEU A 28 9.81 4.25 -10.83
CA LEU A 28 9.17 5.51 -10.44
C LEU A 28 9.93 6.73 -11.00
N ARG A 29 11.25 6.67 -11.08
CA ARG A 29 12.11 7.75 -11.58
C ARG A 29 11.75 8.20 -13.00
N THR A 30 11.30 7.27 -13.84
CA THR A 30 10.97 7.51 -15.24
C THR A 30 9.47 7.40 -15.52
N SER A 31 8.65 7.34 -14.47
CA SER A 31 7.20 7.17 -14.61
C SER A 31 6.54 8.40 -15.23
N THR A 32 5.64 8.12 -16.15
CA THR A 32 4.72 9.08 -16.75
C THR A 32 3.28 8.71 -16.36
N ARG A 33 2.31 9.52 -16.74
CA ARG A 33 0.88 9.23 -16.49
C ARG A 33 0.45 7.86 -17.04
N GLU A 34 1.05 7.42 -18.13
CA GLU A 34 0.76 6.11 -18.78
C GLU A 34 1.19 4.91 -17.94
N ASN A 35 2.04 5.12 -16.92
CA ASN A 35 2.42 4.09 -15.97
C ASN A 35 1.39 3.88 -14.86
N PHE A 36 0.34 4.69 -14.82
CA PHE A 36 -0.73 4.61 -13.83
C PHE A 36 -2.00 4.05 -14.44
N SER A 37 -2.68 3.22 -13.65
CA SER A 37 -4.03 2.75 -13.92
C SER A 37 -5.03 3.56 -13.11
N SER A 38 -6.19 3.84 -13.71
CA SER A 38 -7.29 4.55 -13.05
C SER A 38 -8.46 3.59 -12.84
N LEU A 39 -8.98 3.54 -11.61
CA LEU A 39 -10.04 2.62 -11.23
C LEU A 39 -11.11 3.35 -10.41
N TYR A 40 -12.38 2.97 -10.60
CA TYR A 40 -13.47 3.42 -9.75
C TYR A 40 -13.26 2.96 -8.32
N GLN A 41 -13.03 3.88 -7.38
CA GLN A 41 -12.80 3.56 -5.98
C GLN A 41 -13.96 2.79 -5.36
N GLN A 42 -15.20 3.17 -5.68
CA GLN A 42 -16.39 2.48 -5.16
C GLN A 42 -16.48 1.02 -5.63
N LYS A 43 -16.05 0.71 -6.86
CA LYS A 43 -16.03 -0.67 -7.36
C LYS A 43 -14.98 -1.51 -6.63
N LEU A 44 -13.80 -0.93 -6.35
CA LEU A 44 -12.77 -1.59 -5.55
C LEU A 44 -13.26 -1.89 -4.13
N LEU A 45 -13.95 -0.95 -3.50
CA LEU A 45 -14.54 -1.16 -2.17
C LEU A 45 -15.64 -2.23 -2.19
N ALA A 46 -16.47 -2.27 -3.23
CA ALA A 46 -17.52 -3.28 -3.37
C ALA A 46 -16.95 -4.71 -3.48
N MET A 47 -15.72 -4.87 -3.99
CA MET A 47 -15.04 -6.17 -4.03
C MET A 47 -14.81 -6.78 -2.65
N GLN A 48 -14.80 -5.98 -1.56
CA GLN A 48 -14.63 -6.50 -0.19
C GLN A 48 -15.76 -7.49 0.17
N SER A 49 -17.00 -7.16 -0.16
CA SER A 49 -18.14 -8.06 0.09
C SER A 49 -18.06 -9.31 -0.78
N LEU A 50 -17.61 -9.17 -2.03
CA LEU A 50 -17.44 -10.32 -2.93
C LEU A 50 -16.34 -11.26 -2.44
N TYR A 51 -15.21 -10.72 -1.96
CA TYR A 51 -14.13 -11.51 -1.36
C TYR A 51 -14.59 -12.24 -0.11
N GLY A 52 -15.24 -11.54 0.82
CA GLY A 52 -15.77 -12.14 2.06
C GLY A 52 -16.68 -13.33 1.78
N ALA A 53 -17.65 -13.18 0.88
CA ALA A 53 -18.57 -14.26 0.52
C ALA A 53 -17.89 -15.51 -0.07
N ARG A 54 -16.70 -15.37 -0.67
CA ARG A 54 -15.89 -16.49 -1.19
C ARG A 54 -14.95 -17.06 -0.12
N ALA A 55 -14.31 -16.20 0.66
CA ALA A 55 -13.39 -16.59 1.74
C ALA A 55 -14.11 -17.41 2.83
N ASP A 56 -15.34 -17.05 3.16
CA ASP A 56 -16.19 -17.77 4.14
C ASP A 56 -16.48 -19.23 3.73
N LYS A 57 -16.36 -19.55 2.44
CA LYS A 57 -16.47 -20.92 1.91
C LYS A 57 -15.15 -21.71 1.96
N GLY A 58 -14.12 -21.18 2.65
CA GLY A 58 -12.81 -21.81 2.73
C GLY A 58 -11.95 -21.68 1.47
N LEU A 59 -12.34 -20.83 0.51
CA LEU A 59 -11.71 -20.65 -0.80
C LEU A 59 -10.81 -19.40 -0.83
N LYS A 60 -10.03 -19.14 0.21
CA LYS A 60 -9.20 -17.92 0.31
C LYS A 60 -8.22 -17.75 -0.85
N ALA A 61 -7.41 -18.76 -1.17
CA ALA A 61 -6.40 -18.65 -2.23
C ALA A 61 -7.04 -18.47 -3.62
N PRO A 62 -8.04 -19.25 -4.05
CA PRO A 62 -8.77 -18.97 -5.28
C PRO A 62 -9.46 -17.60 -5.28
N ALA A 63 -10.00 -17.16 -4.12
CA ALA A 63 -10.63 -15.84 -4.01
C ALA A 63 -9.63 -14.70 -4.25
N GLU A 64 -8.39 -14.81 -3.77
CA GLU A 64 -7.32 -13.83 -4.05
C GLU A 64 -7.07 -13.71 -5.57
N ASP A 65 -6.92 -14.83 -6.27
CA ASP A 65 -6.67 -14.83 -7.72
C ASP A 65 -7.86 -14.25 -8.50
N ASP A 66 -9.08 -14.58 -8.07
CA ASP A 66 -10.30 -14.01 -8.63
C ASP A 66 -10.37 -12.48 -8.43
N MET A 67 -9.97 -11.96 -7.24
CA MET A 67 -9.96 -10.52 -7.00
C MET A 67 -8.96 -9.79 -7.91
N VAL A 68 -7.82 -10.39 -8.19
CA VAL A 68 -6.86 -9.81 -9.16
C VAL A 68 -7.51 -9.71 -10.56
N ALA A 69 -8.16 -10.76 -11.02
CA ALA A 69 -8.86 -10.75 -12.31
C ALA A 69 -10.01 -9.73 -12.34
N MET A 70 -10.74 -9.60 -11.23
CA MET A 70 -11.88 -8.68 -11.11
C MET A 70 -11.49 -7.20 -11.12
N GLN A 71 -10.23 -6.84 -10.81
CA GLN A 71 -9.78 -5.45 -10.88
C GLN A 71 -10.00 -4.82 -12.26
N ALA A 72 -9.95 -5.60 -13.33
CA ALA A 72 -10.21 -5.11 -14.68
C ALA A 72 -11.62 -4.51 -14.83
N HIS A 73 -12.61 -5.02 -14.10
CA HIS A 73 -13.99 -4.50 -14.11
C HIS A 73 -14.16 -3.18 -13.32
N ALA A 74 -13.14 -2.78 -12.56
CA ALA A 74 -13.12 -1.50 -11.87
C ALA A 74 -12.48 -0.37 -12.70
N THR A 75 -11.97 -0.66 -13.89
CA THR A 75 -11.29 0.30 -14.77
C THR A 75 -12.16 1.53 -15.04
N PHE A 76 -11.59 2.73 -14.83
CA PHE A 76 -12.22 4.02 -15.12
C PHE A 76 -11.90 4.46 -16.55
N ASN A 77 -10.64 4.45 -16.95
CA ASN A 77 -10.19 4.73 -18.32
C ASN A 77 -9.61 3.49 -18.97
N LEU A 78 -9.35 3.56 -20.28
CA LEU A 78 -8.56 2.56 -21.00
C LEU A 78 -7.11 2.65 -20.51
N ASN A 79 -6.79 1.87 -19.47
CA ASN A 79 -5.47 1.87 -18.88
C ASN A 79 -4.47 1.16 -19.82
N PRO A 80 -3.34 1.76 -20.16
CA PRO A 80 -2.33 1.13 -21.01
C PRO A 80 -1.61 -0.03 -20.31
N ARG A 81 -1.71 -0.11 -18.99
CA ARG A 81 -1.17 -1.18 -18.16
C ARG A 81 -2.22 -1.70 -17.19
N PRO A 82 -2.19 -2.99 -16.82
CA PRO A 82 -3.02 -3.51 -15.74
C PRO A 82 -2.61 -2.86 -14.41
N SER A 83 -3.58 -2.73 -13.52
CA SER A 83 -3.32 -2.29 -12.15
C SER A 83 -2.45 -3.31 -11.41
N SER A 84 -1.68 -2.82 -10.41
CA SER A 84 -0.87 -3.69 -9.56
C SER A 84 -1.73 -4.65 -8.73
N ILE A 85 -1.18 -5.82 -8.38
CA ILE A 85 -1.76 -6.71 -7.38
C ILE A 85 -1.95 -6.00 -6.02
N ASP A 86 -1.14 -4.98 -5.76
CA ASP A 86 -1.19 -4.17 -4.53
C ASP A 86 -2.29 -3.08 -4.56
N THR A 87 -3.10 -3.01 -5.61
CA THR A 87 -4.20 -2.04 -5.71
C THR A 87 -5.12 -2.03 -4.47
N PRO A 88 -5.49 -3.18 -3.85
CA PRO A 88 -6.27 -3.18 -2.61
C PRO A 88 -5.58 -2.46 -1.45
N LEU A 89 -4.25 -2.55 -1.33
CA LEU A 89 -3.47 -1.88 -0.31
C LEU A 89 -3.64 -0.35 -0.40
N HIS A 90 -3.61 0.16 -1.62
CA HIS A 90 -3.80 1.58 -1.92
C HIS A 90 -5.25 2.04 -1.77
N SER A 91 -6.19 1.19 -2.16
CA SER A 91 -7.63 1.49 -2.13
C SER A 91 -8.19 1.55 -0.70
N PHE A 92 -7.78 0.61 0.17
CA PHE A 92 -8.45 0.40 1.46
C PHE A 92 -7.89 1.26 2.59
N LEU A 93 -6.70 1.81 2.45
CA LEU A 93 -6.14 2.76 3.43
C LEU A 93 -6.84 4.12 3.36
N PRO A 94 -6.96 4.84 4.49
CA PRO A 94 -7.78 6.04 4.57
C PRO A 94 -7.18 7.26 3.86
N GLY A 95 -5.86 7.30 3.66
CA GLY A 95 -5.17 8.43 3.03
C GLY A 95 -5.60 8.66 1.59
N ARG A 96 -5.65 9.93 1.18
CA ARG A 96 -5.84 10.32 -0.22
C ARG A 96 -4.63 9.93 -1.07
N HIS A 97 -3.44 10.16 -0.53
CA HIS A 97 -2.15 9.78 -1.13
C HIS A 97 -1.57 8.61 -0.36
N VAL A 98 -1.06 7.62 -1.09
CA VAL A 98 -0.49 6.40 -0.52
C VAL A 98 0.81 6.06 -1.24
N ASP A 99 1.90 5.93 -0.49
CA ASP A 99 3.18 5.48 -0.99
C ASP A 99 3.52 4.10 -0.44
N HIS A 100 3.76 3.15 -1.34
CA HIS A 100 4.26 1.81 -1.03
C HIS A 100 5.64 1.64 -1.63
N MET A 101 6.63 1.35 -0.78
CA MET A 101 8.06 1.37 -1.15
C MET A 101 8.83 0.19 -0.56
N HIS A 102 9.92 -0.17 -1.26
CA HIS A 102 10.85 -1.23 -0.87
C HIS A 102 12.30 -0.71 -0.78
N PRO A 103 12.61 0.37 -0.03
CA PRO A 103 13.98 0.86 0.08
C PRO A 103 14.85 -0.10 0.92
N ASN A 104 16.14 -0.18 0.60
CA ASN A 104 17.06 -1.14 1.20
C ASN A 104 17.06 -1.13 2.74
N ALA A 105 17.03 0.05 3.35
CA ALA A 105 16.99 0.20 4.80
C ALA A 105 15.72 -0.42 5.42
N ILE A 106 14.57 -0.20 4.79
CA ILE A 106 13.30 -0.79 5.21
C ILE A 106 13.31 -2.31 4.99
N ILE A 107 13.80 -2.78 3.84
CA ILE A 107 13.87 -4.23 3.56
C ILE A 107 14.75 -4.95 4.57
N ALA A 108 15.88 -4.36 4.97
CA ALA A 108 16.74 -4.94 6.00
C ALA A 108 16.01 -5.16 7.34
N ILE A 109 15.13 -4.23 7.72
CA ILE A 109 14.29 -4.34 8.92
C ILE A 109 13.16 -5.32 8.68
N ALA A 110 12.43 -5.20 7.55
CA ALA A 110 11.29 -6.04 7.21
C ALA A 110 11.65 -7.53 7.11
N ALA A 111 12.83 -7.84 6.60
CA ALA A 111 13.33 -9.20 6.47
C ALA A 111 13.94 -9.79 7.76
N SER A 112 14.09 -8.98 8.82
CA SER A 112 14.65 -9.46 10.09
C SER A 112 13.68 -10.33 10.88
N GLN A 113 14.20 -11.29 11.66
CA GLN A 113 13.38 -12.12 12.56
C GLN A 113 12.66 -11.29 13.63
N ASN A 114 13.21 -10.11 13.98
CA ASN A 114 12.67 -9.22 15.00
C ASN A 114 11.94 -8.01 14.38
N CYS A 115 11.42 -8.12 13.17
CA CYS A 115 10.80 -7.02 12.42
C CYS A 115 9.79 -6.24 13.26
N GLU A 116 8.84 -6.91 13.92
CA GLU A 116 7.83 -6.26 14.77
C GLU A 116 8.45 -5.45 15.91
N LYS A 117 9.43 -6.06 16.62
CA LYS A 117 10.14 -5.36 17.69
C LYS A 117 10.92 -4.15 17.16
N LEU A 118 11.62 -4.32 16.05
CA LEU A 118 12.40 -3.23 15.43
C LEU A 118 11.49 -2.12 14.93
N THR A 119 10.35 -2.44 14.34
CA THR A 119 9.36 -1.44 13.94
C THR A 119 8.93 -0.58 15.13
N ARG A 120 8.61 -1.20 16.25
CA ARG A 120 8.24 -0.49 17.49
C ARG A 120 9.38 0.33 18.07
N ASP A 121 10.59 -0.22 18.08
CA ASP A 121 11.77 0.45 18.64
C ASP A 121 12.20 1.67 17.82
N ILE A 122 12.04 1.64 16.50
CA ILE A 122 12.47 2.70 15.57
C ILE A 122 11.39 3.78 15.40
N PHE A 123 10.13 3.37 15.24
CA PHE A 123 9.05 4.25 14.84
C PHE A 123 8.01 4.52 15.95
N GLY A 124 8.08 3.77 17.07
CA GLY A 124 7.10 3.90 18.15
C GLY A 124 5.67 3.61 17.66
N GLY A 125 4.73 4.51 18.00
CA GLY A 125 3.33 4.41 17.55
C GLY A 125 3.04 5.02 16.18
N GLU A 126 4.03 5.61 15.52
CA GLU A 126 3.85 6.27 14.21
C GLU A 126 3.71 5.26 13.06
N MET A 127 4.31 4.06 13.23
CA MET A 127 4.23 2.97 12.26
C MET A 127 3.72 1.70 12.94
N ALA A 128 2.64 1.13 12.41
CA ALA A 128 2.14 -0.17 12.83
C ALA A 128 2.91 -1.31 12.13
N TYR A 129 2.63 -2.53 12.52
CA TYR A 129 3.20 -3.74 11.93
C TYR A 129 2.11 -4.70 11.48
N VAL A 130 2.33 -5.35 10.35
CA VAL A 130 1.57 -6.51 9.90
C VAL A 130 2.55 -7.65 9.59
N PRO A 131 2.29 -8.89 10.09
CA PRO A 131 3.12 -10.03 9.75
C PRO A 131 3.07 -10.33 8.25
N TRP A 132 3.99 -11.17 7.77
CA TRP A 132 3.97 -11.55 6.37
C TRP A 132 2.62 -12.14 5.98
N MET A 133 2.09 -11.59 4.90
CA MET A 133 0.91 -12.08 4.20
C MET A 133 1.17 -12.01 2.69
N ARG A 134 0.53 -12.88 1.92
CA ARG A 134 0.57 -12.79 0.46
C ARG A 134 0.11 -11.39 0.04
N PRO A 135 0.88 -10.67 -0.82
CA PRO A 135 0.43 -9.41 -1.41
C PRO A 135 -0.91 -9.59 -2.14
N GLY A 136 -1.86 -8.70 -1.87
CA GLY A 136 -3.16 -8.76 -2.49
C GLY A 136 -4.30 -8.31 -1.58
N PHE A 137 -5.44 -8.92 -1.75
CA PHE A 137 -6.70 -8.46 -1.19
C PHE A 137 -6.77 -8.64 0.34
N GLU A 138 -6.36 -9.82 0.85
CA GLU A 138 -6.38 -10.11 2.29
C GLU A 138 -5.42 -9.20 3.07
N LEU A 139 -4.23 -8.95 2.53
CA LEU A 139 -3.28 -7.99 3.11
C LEU A 139 -3.90 -6.59 3.17
N GLY A 140 -4.58 -6.17 2.10
CA GLY A 140 -5.27 -4.88 2.06
C GLY A 140 -6.34 -4.75 3.15
N LEU A 141 -7.14 -5.79 3.36
CA LEU A 141 -8.15 -5.83 4.44
C LEU A 141 -7.50 -5.79 5.83
N ALA A 142 -6.43 -6.56 6.06
CA ALA A 142 -5.71 -6.55 7.32
C ALA A 142 -5.16 -5.15 7.65
N MET A 143 -4.57 -4.47 6.66
CA MET A 143 -4.07 -3.11 6.84
C MET A 143 -5.19 -2.08 7.07
N GLN A 144 -6.33 -2.24 6.41
CA GLN A 144 -7.52 -1.42 6.67
C GLN A 144 -7.96 -1.53 8.14
N GLU A 145 -8.03 -2.74 8.68
CA GLU A 145 -8.38 -2.97 10.07
C GLU A 145 -7.34 -2.40 11.05
N ILE A 146 -6.06 -2.51 10.73
CA ILE A 146 -4.98 -1.90 11.53
C ILE A 146 -5.14 -0.38 11.56
N SER A 147 -5.38 0.26 10.41
CA SER A 147 -5.56 1.71 10.32
C SER A 147 -6.80 2.20 11.08
N LYS A 148 -7.91 1.45 11.06
CA LYS A 148 -9.13 1.76 11.83
C LYS A 148 -8.88 1.67 13.33
N LYS A 149 -8.16 0.66 13.79
CA LYS A 149 -7.84 0.46 15.22
C LYS A 149 -6.81 1.47 15.74
N ASN A 150 -5.97 1.97 14.87
CA ASN A 150 -4.89 2.91 15.20
C ASN A 150 -4.97 4.17 14.33
N PRO A 151 -5.95 5.06 14.56
CA PRO A 151 -6.20 6.21 13.66
C PRO A 151 -5.08 7.25 13.66
N LYS A 152 -4.11 7.16 14.58
CA LYS A 152 -2.92 8.01 14.61
C LYS A 152 -1.77 7.46 13.75
N THR A 153 -1.84 6.20 13.35
CA THR A 153 -0.84 5.56 12.50
C THR A 153 -1.00 6.03 11.06
N GLN A 154 0.09 6.43 10.46
CA GLN A 154 0.16 6.86 9.04
C GLN A 154 1.13 6.01 8.23
N ALA A 155 1.60 4.89 8.77
CA ALA A 155 2.43 3.91 8.07
C ALA A 155 2.26 2.52 8.66
N ILE A 156 2.53 1.50 7.84
CA ILE A 156 2.56 0.09 8.25
C ILE A 156 3.80 -0.57 7.69
N MET A 157 4.62 -1.17 8.57
CA MET A 157 5.68 -2.10 8.20
C MET A 157 5.06 -3.46 7.87
N MET A 158 5.32 -3.97 6.70
CA MET A 158 4.89 -5.29 6.26
C MET A 158 6.06 -6.27 6.39
N GLY A 159 5.96 -7.24 7.28
CA GLY A 159 7.01 -8.25 7.50
C GLY A 159 7.38 -8.96 6.19
N GLN A 160 8.68 -9.09 5.90
CA GLN A 160 9.25 -9.72 4.70
C GLN A 160 8.79 -9.10 3.37
N HIS A 161 8.30 -7.83 3.37
CA HIS A 161 7.78 -7.19 2.17
C HIS A 161 8.37 -5.78 2.00
N GLY A 162 8.00 -4.84 2.82
CA GLY A 162 8.37 -3.43 2.71
C GLY A 162 7.54 -2.59 3.66
N PHE A 163 7.20 -1.36 3.25
CA PHE A 163 6.28 -0.53 4.03
C PHE A 163 5.33 0.26 3.14
N ILE A 164 4.28 0.75 3.75
CA ILE A 164 3.30 1.62 3.13
C ILE A 164 3.00 2.78 4.06
N SER A 165 2.85 3.97 3.50
CA SER A 165 2.53 5.21 4.23
C SER A 165 1.42 5.97 3.52
N TRP A 166 0.74 6.87 4.23
CA TRP A 166 -0.34 7.64 3.65
C TRP A 166 -0.56 8.97 4.37
N ASP A 167 -1.12 9.93 3.63
CA ASP A 167 -1.67 11.17 4.16
C ASP A 167 -2.76 11.70 3.21
N HIS A 168 -3.52 12.70 3.65
CA HIS A 168 -4.47 13.41 2.80
C HIS A 168 -3.81 14.51 1.97
N ASP A 169 -2.61 14.96 2.35
CA ASP A 169 -1.77 15.91 1.66
C ASP A 169 -0.61 15.18 0.96
N GLU A 170 -0.40 15.45 -0.32
CA GLU A 170 0.60 14.76 -1.15
C GLU A 170 2.03 15.00 -0.65
N LYS A 171 2.34 16.24 -0.25
CA LYS A 171 3.67 16.59 0.23
C LYS A 171 3.96 15.94 1.57
N LYS A 172 2.98 15.91 2.48
CA LYS A 172 3.12 15.24 3.77
C LYS A 172 3.30 13.74 3.61
N CYS A 173 2.52 13.09 2.72
CA CYS A 173 2.69 11.68 2.41
C CYS A 173 4.13 11.40 1.93
N TYR A 174 4.60 12.16 0.97
CA TYR A 174 5.96 12.01 0.43
C TYR A 174 7.05 12.27 1.47
N THR A 175 6.96 13.38 2.23
CA THR A 175 7.96 13.67 3.26
C THR A 175 7.96 12.64 4.37
N TRP A 176 6.80 12.16 4.79
CA TRP A 176 6.68 11.09 5.77
C TRP A 176 7.29 9.77 5.27
N THR A 177 7.11 9.46 3.99
CA THR A 177 7.77 8.31 3.34
C THR A 177 9.30 8.42 3.46
N LEU A 178 9.87 9.59 3.15
CA LEU A 178 11.32 9.83 3.27
C LEU A 178 11.79 9.76 4.73
N ASP A 179 11.07 10.37 5.66
CA ASP A 179 11.39 10.34 7.09
C ASP A 179 11.44 8.91 7.64
N CYS A 180 10.51 8.06 7.20
CA CYS A 180 10.53 6.63 7.56
C CYS A 180 11.79 5.93 7.04
N ILE A 181 12.19 6.20 5.81
CA ILE A 181 13.40 5.62 5.21
C ILE A 181 14.66 6.09 5.95
N GLU A 182 14.74 7.37 6.27
CA GLU A 182 15.88 7.96 6.99
C GLU A 182 15.98 7.43 8.43
N LYS A 183 14.86 7.33 9.16
CA LYS A 183 14.84 6.74 10.50
C LYS A 183 15.36 5.29 10.49
N ALA A 184 14.94 4.50 9.50
CA ALA A 184 15.42 3.13 9.33
C ALA A 184 16.92 3.08 9.04
N ALA A 185 17.40 3.90 8.11
CA ALA A 185 18.83 3.98 7.74
C ALA A 185 19.69 4.41 8.90
N ALA A 186 19.29 5.46 9.63
CA ALA A 186 19.99 5.96 10.80
C ALA A 186 20.10 4.90 11.92
N TYR A 187 19.03 4.13 12.14
CA TYR A 187 19.07 3.03 13.11
C TYR A 187 20.07 1.95 12.72
N ILE A 188 20.09 1.54 11.45
CA ILE A 188 21.03 0.53 10.93
C ILE A 188 22.45 1.03 11.08
N GLU A 189 22.74 2.27 10.66
CA GLU A 189 24.06 2.90 10.78
C GLU A 189 24.53 2.94 12.22
N ALA A 190 23.69 3.40 13.15
CA ALA A 190 24.04 3.44 14.57
C ALA A 190 24.37 2.03 15.12
N LYS A 191 23.67 0.98 14.66
CA LYS A 191 23.98 -0.40 15.06
C LYS A 191 25.28 -0.92 14.43
N TYR A 192 25.58 -0.53 13.21
CA TYR A 192 26.83 -0.87 12.53
C TYR A 192 28.02 -0.25 13.26
N GLN A 193 27.97 1.04 13.54
CA GLN A 193 29.03 1.74 14.26
C GLN A 193 29.25 1.18 15.68
N ALA A 194 28.17 0.87 16.40
CA ALA A 194 28.25 0.27 17.74
C ALA A 194 28.88 -1.12 17.77
N LYS A 195 28.99 -1.79 16.61
CA LYS A 195 29.65 -3.10 16.46
C LYS A 195 31.07 -3.02 15.87
N GLY A 196 31.63 -1.82 15.79
CA GLY A 196 32.98 -1.60 15.23
C GLY A 196 32.98 -1.48 13.71
N GLY A 197 31.93 -0.94 13.13
CA GLY A 197 31.92 -0.54 11.73
C GLY A 197 33.06 0.43 11.40
N ASP A 198 33.64 0.34 10.19
CA ASP A 198 34.75 1.18 9.70
C ASP A 198 34.37 2.65 9.54
#